data_7aaa59ab63bbbcb04bdf6475d689c7ac
#
_entry.id   7aaa59ab63bbbcb04bdf6475d689c7ac
#
_cell.length_a   1.000
_cell.length_b   1.000
_cell.length_c   1.000
_cell.angle_alpha   90.00
_cell.angle_beta   90.00
_cell.angle_gamma   90.00
#
_symmetry.space_group_name_H-M   'P 1'
#
loop_
_entity.id
_entity.type
_entity.pdbx_description
1 polymer ?
#
loop_
_entity_poly.entity_id
_entity_poly.type
_entity_poly.pdbx_seq_one_letter_code
_entity_poly.pdbx_strand_id
1 'polypeptide(L)'
;MSETITIYCKNNNTYKDVPIGSSLLDIYTAVGAPLRYRPMNAQVNNKTESLNFRCWQPKDIEFIDYTQLSGLRTYVRSLCHIFSKAVYDIWPTATLNLEHPVSKGYYCVIHNGKNIDLETIEKIKKRMWELIDADLPFLHKSVRTVDAAVLFRERGMNDKARLIETAGLPYTSYYELEGYINFFYGCLTPSTGYIQLFDLEPYMDGVLLRIPKQTDPMELQPVIKQDKMFEAYKEHLTLQRTVGLDNVGDLNLAIEKGRSQDIILVSEAMQEKQVAKIAEKIADGYKEGIRIVLISGPSSSGKTTFCKRLQVQLTTNLLHPVGISLDDYFLNREDTPKDEHGEYDFESLYALDLPYFNKDLKKLLSGEEIDLPTFNFETGQRVFKGK
;
A
#
# COMPACT_ATOMS: atom_id res chain seq x y z
N MET A 1 38.94 21.10 -21.49
CA MET A 1 37.94 21.53 -20.49
C MET A 1 36.85 20.48 -20.52
N SER A 2 36.48 19.89 -19.39
CA SER A 2 35.34 18.97 -19.35
C SER A 2 34.08 19.81 -19.65
N GLU A 3 33.26 19.34 -20.60
CA GLU A 3 31.96 19.94 -20.88
C GLU A 3 31.08 19.89 -19.63
N THR A 4 30.40 20.99 -19.31
CA THR A 4 29.53 21.14 -18.16
C THR A 4 28.09 21.36 -18.58
N ILE A 5 27.17 20.98 -17.70
CA ILE A 5 25.73 21.27 -17.81
C ILE A 5 25.29 22.04 -16.57
N THR A 6 24.30 22.91 -16.73
CA THR A 6 23.72 23.66 -15.63
C THR A 6 22.54 22.89 -15.04
N ILE A 7 22.56 22.62 -13.73
CA ILE A 7 21.50 21.95 -12.96
C ILE A 7 20.83 23.01 -12.08
N TYR A 8 19.51 22.99 -12.05
CA TYR A 8 18.71 23.72 -11.06
C TYR A 8 18.33 22.81 -9.91
N CYS A 9 18.75 23.14 -8.69
CA CYS A 9 18.40 22.40 -7.48
C CYS A 9 17.22 23.10 -6.77
N LYS A 10 16.06 22.44 -6.72
CA LYS A 10 14.85 22.98 -6.08
C LYS A 10 14.96 23.09 -4.56
N ASN A 11 15.75 22.24 -3.91
CA ASN A 11 15.87 22.23 -2.45
C ASN A 11 16.46 23.53 -1.87
N ASN A 12 17.33 24.20 -2.61
CA ASN A 12 17.98 25.45 -2.18
C ASN A 12 17.84 26.58 -3.21
N ASN A 13 17.05 26.38 -4.26
CA ASN A 13 16.82 27.36 -5.35
C ASN A 13 18.11 27.85 -6.03
N THR A 14 19.09 26.96 -6.25
CA THR A 14 20.39 27.30 -6.82
C THR A 14 20.61 26.66 -8.18
N TYR A 15 21.36 27.38 -9.05
CA TYR A 15 21.93 26.82 -10.27
C TYR A 15 23.38 26.43 -10.03
N LYS A 16 23.80 25.29 -10.58
CA LYS A 16 25.16 24.79 -10.45
C LYS A 16 25.60 24.12 -11.74
N ASP A 17 26.82 24.50 -12.20
CA ASP A 17 27.46 23.80 -13.30
C ASP A 17 28.17 22.56 -12.78
N VAL A 18 27.91 21.43 -13.42
CA VAL A 18 28.46 20.10 -13.10
C VAL A 18 28.98 19.44 -14.39
N PRO A 19 29.98 18.56 -14.32
CA PRO A 19 30.44 17.81 -15.48
C PRO A 19 29.30 16.99 -16.12
N ILE A 20 29.27 16.92 -17.45
CA ILE A 20 28.35 16.06 -18.19
C ILE A 20 28.52 14.60 -17.72
N GLY A 21 27.39 13.89 -17.48
CA GLY A 21 27.38 12.53 -17.00
C GLY A 21 27.59 12.36 -15.49
N SER A 22 27.59 13.46 -14.72
CA SER A 22 27.58 13.38 -13.24
C SER A 22 26.37 12.62 -12.74
N SER A 23 26.57 11.77 -11.73
CA SER A 23 25.46 11.09 -11.05
C SER A 23 24.68 12.08 -10.17
N LEU A 24 23.42 11.75 -9.84
CA LEU A 24 22.66 12.58 -8.89
C LEU A 24 23.32 12.63 -7.50
N LEU A 25 24.07 11.60 -7.11
CA LEU A 25 24.82 11.59 -5.86
C LEU A 25 26.00 12.60 -5.90
N ASP A 26 26.73 12.65 -7.02
CA ASP A 26 27.81 13.64 -7.23
C ASP A 26 27.21 15.06 -7.25
N ILE A 27 26.06 15.23 -7.91
CA ILE A 27 25.35 16.51 -7.98
C ILE A 27 24.86 16.92 -6.59
N TYR A 28 24.28 16.01 -5.79
CA TYR A 28 23.87 16.27 -4.42
C TYR A 28 25.02 16.85 -3.58
N THR A 29 26.20 16.24 -3.68
CA THR A 29 27.39 16.68 -2.98
C THR A 29 27.86 18.07 -3.49
N ALA A 30 27.79 18.30 -4.80
CA ALA A 30 28.23 19.56 -5.41
C ALA A 30 27.32 20.75 -5.10
N VAL A 31 25.98 20.52 -5.02
CA VAL A 31 25.00 21.60 -4.78
C VAL A 31 24.76 21.86 -3.29
N GLY A 32 25.10 20.91 -2.40
CA GLY A 32 24.90 21.01 -0.96
C GLY A 32 23.42 21.18 -0.59
N ALA A 33 22.54 20.38 -1.20
CA ALA A 33 21.11 20.47 -0.96
C ALA A 33 20.75 20.23 0.53
N PRO A 34 20.00 21.12 1.19
CA PRO A 34 19.62 20.96 2.59
C PRO A 34 18.57 19.87 2.72
N LEU A 35 18.94 18.75 3.34
CA LEU A 35 18.02 17.67 3.72
C LEU A 35 18.20 17.36 5.22
N ARG A 36 17.13 16.92 5.85
CA ARG A 36 17.19 16.51 7.26
C ARG A 36 17.96 15.20 7.42
N TYR A 37 17.81 14.30 6.43
CA TYR A 37 18.46 13.00 6.39
C TYR A 37 19.14 12.75 5.05
N ARG A 38 19.88 11.65 4.95
CA ARG A 38 20.56 11.22 3.71
C ARG A 38 19.55 11.11 2.55
N PRO A 39 19.86 11.59 1.33
CA PRO A 39 18.97 11.47 0.18
C PRO A 39 18.74 9.99 -0.17
N MET A 40 17.50 9.62 -0.50
CA MET A 40 17.11 8.28 -0.91
C MET A 40 16.93 8.18 -2.44
N ASN A 41 16.42 9.24 -3.05
CA ASN A 41 16.23 9.38 -4.49
C ASN A 41 16.18 10.88 -4.86
N ALA A 42 15.89 11.18 -6.12
CA ALA A 42 15.58 12.55 -6.52
C ALA A 42 14.45 12.59 -7.56
N GLN A 43 13.71 13.70 -7.58
CA GLN A 43 12.82 14.07 -8.68
C GLN A 43 13.63 14.81 -9.74
N VAL A 44 13.71 14.25 -10.94
CA VAL A 44 14.39 14.86 -12.10
C VAL A 44 13.33 15.22 -13.12
N ASN A 45 13.07 16.51 -13.34
CA ASN A 45 11.95 16.98 -14.16
C ASN A 45 10.63 16.29 -13.78
N ASN A 46 10.32 16.20 -12.47
CA ASN A 46 9.16 15.56 -11.87
C ASN A 46 9.09 14.01 -12.04
N LYS A 47 10.16 13.35 -12.48
CA LYS A 47 10.26 11.90 -12.52
C LYS A 47 11.21 11.39 -11.44
N THR A 48 10.79 10.40 -10.65
CA THR A 48 11.64 9.80 -9.61
C THR A 48 12.76 8.98 -10.25
N GLU A 49 14.01 9.32 -9.91
CA GLU A 49 15.19 8.63 -10.39
C GLU A 49 16.10 8.19 -9.22
N SER A 50 16.86 7.10 -9.42
CA SER A 50 17.88 6.65 -8.48
C SER A 50 19.01 7.68 -8.38
N LEU A 51 19.67 7.77 -7.23
CA LEU A 51 20.85 8.63 -7.06
C LEU A 51 22.03 8.24 -7.97
N ASN A 52 22.01 7.03 -8.54
CA ASN A 52 22.97 6.59 -9.55
C ASN A 52 22.64 7.07 -10.98
N PHE A 53 21.47 7.71 -11.19
CA PHE A 53 21.08 8.28 -12.47
C PHE A 53 22.10 9.35 -12.90
N ARG A 54 22.50 9.33 -14.18
CA ARG A 54 23.47 10.28 -14.75
C ARG A 54 22.79 11.35 -15.58
N CYS A 55 23.18 12.60 -15.35
CA CYS A 55 22.66 13.75 -16.08
C CYS A 55 23.54 14.10 -17.27
N TRP A 56 22.98 14.02 -18.48
CA TRP A 56 23.65 14.33 -19.75
C TRP A 56 23.24 15.66 -20.34
N GLN A 57 22.26 16.33 -19.75
CA GLN A 57 21.74 17.63 -20.19
C GLN A 57 21.15 18.37 -18.97
N PRO A 58 20.91 19.69 -19.07
CA PRO A 58 20.30 20.49 -17.99
C PRO A 58 19.02 19.85 -17.43
N LYS A 59 18.88 19.87 -16.12
CA LYS A 59 17.76 19.27 -15.39
C LYS A 59 17.38 20.11 -14.17
N ASP A 60 16.08 20.07 -13.85
CA ASP A 60 15.55 20.49 -12.56
C ASP A 60 15.55 19.28 -11.62
N ILE A 61 16.19 19.41 -10.47
CA ILE A 61 16.40 18.32 -9.52
C ILE A 61 15.89 18.73 -8.15
N GLU A 62 15.14 17.84 -7.53
CA GLU A 62 14.73 17.90 -6.12
C GLU A 62 15.15 16.61 -5.42
N PHE A 63 16.08 16.72 -4.48
CA PHE A 63 16.52 15.59 -3.67
C PHE A 63 15.50 15.27 -2.58
N ILE A 64 15.28 13.99 -2.37
CA ILE A 64 14.23 13.44 -1.51
C ILE A 64 14.88 12.57 -0.43
N ASP A 65 14.62 12.88 0.84
CA ASP A 65 15.05 12.04 1.96
C ASP A 65 13.98 11.03 2.38
N TYR A 66 14.26 10.30 3.46
CA TYR A 66 13.39 9.25 4.01
C TYR A 66 12.03 9.78 4.47
N THR A 67 11.93 11.02 4.94
CA THR A 67 10.69 11.58 5.52
C THR A 67 9.59 11.81 4.48
N GLN A 68 9.96 11.89 3.22
CA GLN A 68 9.02 12.00 2.12
C GLN A 68 8.60 10.61 1.62
N LEU A 69 7.36 10.47 1.19
CA LEU A 69 6.78 9.18 0.79
C LEU A 69 7.58 8.46 -0.32
N SER A 70 8.13 9.21 -1.27
CA SER A 70 8.98 8.66 -2.34
C SER A 70 10.28 8.08 -1.79
N GLY A 71 10.92 8.76 -0.83
CA GLY A 71 12.14 8.30 -0.17
C GLY A 71 11.88 7.07 0.70
N LEU A 72 10.81 7.09 1.51
CA LEU A 72 10.37 5.92 2.28
C LEU A 72 10.15 4.69 1.38
N ARG A 73 9.46 4.85 0.26
CA ARG A 73 9.23 3.76 -0.69
C ARG A 73 10.52 3.21 -1.30
N THR A 74 11.51 4.08 -1.57
CA THR A 74 12.84 3.66 -2.06
C THR A 74 13.59 2.86 -1.00
N TYR A 75 13.58 3.31 0.26
CA TYR A 75 14.15 2.59 1.39
C TYR A 75 13.54 1.20 1.56
N VAL A 76 12.19 1.13 1.59
CA VAL A 76 11.46 -0.14 1.76
C VAL A 76 11.77 -1.12 0.64
N ARG A 77 11.78 -0.68 -0.63
CA ARG A 77 12.14 -1.56 -1.77
C ARG A 77 13.56 -2.12 -1.62
N SER A 78 14.50 -1.27 -1.21
CA SER A 78 15.89 -1.69 -0.98
C SER A 78 15.99 -2.71 0.15
N LEU A 79 15.30 -2.46 1.26
CA LEU A 79 15.22 -3.39 2.39
C LEU A 79 14.57 -4.73 1.99
N CYS A 80 13.50 -4.70 1.20
CA CYS A 80 12.86 -5.91 0.67
C CYS A 80 13.81 -6.70 -0.24
N HIS A 81 14.66 -6.03 -1.02
CA HIS A 81 15.66 -6.71 -1.85
C HIS A 81 16.73 -7.40 -1.00
N ILE A 82 17.23 -6.72 0.04
CA ILE A 82 18.18 -7.29 1.03
C ILE A 82 17.55 -8.50 1.73
N PHE A 83 16.29 -8.38 2.16
CA PHE A 83 15.57 -9.47 2.81
C PHE A 83 15.43 -10.68 1.88
N SER A 84 15.03 -10.46 0.63
CA SER A 84 14.92 -11.53 -0.37
C SER A 84 16.27 -12.20 -0.64
N LYS A 85 17.37 -11.42 -0.73
CA LYS A 85 18.73 -11.94 -0.88
C LYS A 85 19.17 -12.75 0.33
N ALA A 86 18.91 -12.27 1.55
CA ALA A 86 19.25 -12.99 2.78
C ALA A 86 18.51 -14.34 2.89
N VAL A 87 17.23 -14.39 2.54
CA VAL A 87 16.46 -15.65 2.47
C VAL A 87 17.05 -16.59 1.43
N TYR A 88 17.37 -16.07 0.24
CA TYR A 88 18.01 -16.87 -0.83
C TYR A 88 19.37 -17.44 -0.43
N ASP A 89 20.20 -16.65 0.27
CA ASP A 89 21.52 -17.11 0.71
C ASP A 89 21.44 -18.27 1.71
N ILE A 90 20.42 -18.27 2.55
CA ILE A 90 20.20 -19.32 3.55
C ILE A 90 19.50 -20.53 2.94
N TRP A 91 18.53 -20.28 2.05
CA TRP A 91 17.76 -21.33 1.36
C TRP A 91 17.53 -20.95 -0.11
N PRO A 92 18.40 -21.39 -1.03
CA PRO A 92 18.29 -21.02 -2.45
C PRO A 92 16.99 -21.44 -3.14
N THR A 93 16.26 -22.40 -2.57
CA THR A 93 14.98 -22.88 -3.11
C THR A 93 13.76 -22.25 -2.43
N ALA A 94 13.95 -21.45 -1.37
CA ALA A 94 12.86 -20.78 -0.70
C ALA A 94 12.38 -19.56 -1.49
N THR A 95 11.09 -19.27 -1.39
CA THR A 95 10.49 -18.03 -1.91
C THR A 95 10.02 -17.15 -0.76
N LEU A 96 10.27 -15.85 -0.86
CA LEU A 96 9.77 -14.84 0.06
C LEU A 96 8.64 -14.08 -0.62
N ASN A 97 7.44 -14.16 -0.05
CA ASN A 97 6.30 -13.34 -0.45
C ASN A 97 6.14 -12.17 0.53
N LEU A 98 6.09 -10.97 -0.02
CA LEU A 98 5.67 -9.75 0.70
C LEU A 98 4.17 -9.61 0.45
N GLU A 99 3.34 -9.97 1.43
CA GLU A 99 1.90 -10.14 1.22
C GLU A 99 1.17 -8.78 1.29
N HIS A 100 1.10 -8.18 2.46
CA HIS A 100 0.34 -6.94 2.64
C HIS A 100 0.90 -6.10 3.80
N PRO A 101 0.63 -4.78 3.82
CA PRO A 101 1.00 -3.94 4.94
C PRO A 101 0.15 -4.29 6.18
N VAL A 102 0.79 -4.44 7.32
CA VAL A 102 0.18 -4.65 8.63
C VAL A 102 1.04 -4.00 9.69
N SER A 103 0.45 -3.50 10.76
CA SER A 103 1.20 -2.89 11.89
C SER A 103 2.19 -1.81 11.44
N LYS A 104 1.87 -1.05 10.38
CA LYS A 104 2.76 -0.07 9.73
C LYS A 104 4.10 -0.65 9.24
N GLY A 105 4.18 -1.96 9.08
CA GLY A 105 5.24 -2.73 8.45
C GLY A 105 4.67 -3.60 7.34
N TYR A 106 5.32 -4.74 7.05
CA TYR A 106 4.89 -5.66 6.00
C TYR A 106 4.84 -7.09 6.52
N TYR A 107 3.69 -7.76 6.34
CA TYR A 107 3.57 -9.18 6.58
C TYR A 107 4.22 -9.95 5.44
N CYS A 108 5.07 -10.90 5.80
CA CYS A 108 5.87 -11.67 4.86
C CYS A 108 5.75 -13.16 5.14
N VAL A 109 5.70 -13.98 4.09
CA VAL A 109 5.66 -15.43 4.18
C VAL A 109 6.86 -16.03 3.47
N ILE A 110 7.59 -16.91 4.15
CA ILE A 110 8.73 -17.63 3.61
C ILE A 110 8.32 -19.07 3.32
N HIS A 111 8.30 -19.44 2.07
CA HIS A 111 7.97 -20.80 1.63
C HIS A 111 9.24 -21.64 1.47
N ASN A 112 9.66 -22.30 2.55
CA ASN A 112 10.82 -23.21 2.59
C ASN A 112 10.44 -24.63 3.02
N GLY A 113 9.15 -24.96 3.11
CA GLY A 113 8.63 -26.25 3.57
C GLY A 113 8.77 -26.49 5.08
N LYS A 114 9.14 -25.49 5.86
CA LYS A 114 9.32 -25.57 7.33
C LYS A 114 8.59 -24.42 8.01
N ASN A 115 8.25 -24.62 9.28
CA ASN A 115 7.80 -23.51 10.11
C ASN A 115 8.96 -22.56 10.41
N ILE A 116 8.69 -21.27 10.41
CA ILE A 116 9.65 -20.23 10.72
C ILE A 116 9.65 -20.01 12.24
N ASP A 117 10.76 -20.38 12.89
CA ASP A 117 10.99 -20.15 14.31
C ASP A 117 11.87 -18.92 14.57
N LEU A 118 12.01 -18.55 15.83
CA LEU A 118 12.82 -17.39 16.25
C LEU A 118 14.28 -17.53 15.81
N GLU A 119 14.86 -18.73 15.90
CA GLU A 119 16.25 -18.96 15.50
C GLU A 119 16.45 -18.69 14.00
N THR A 120 15.48 -19.10 13.20
CA THR A 120 15.44 -18.84 11.76
C THR A 120 15.37 -17.35 11.46
N ILE A 121 14.50 -16.61 12.16
CA ILE A 121 14.36 -15.15 11.98
C ILE A 121 15.66 -14.44 12.33
N GLU A 122 16.32 -14.83 13.43
CA GLU A 122 17.59 -14.23 13.83
C GLU A 122 18.73 -14.53 12.84
N LYS A 123 18.75 -15.73 12.24
CA LYS A 123 19.70 -16.06 11.16
C LYS A 123 19.50 -15.16 9.93
N ILE A 124 18.27 -14.95 9.52
CA ILE A 124 17.94 -14.06 8.39
C ILE A 124 18.35 -12.63 8.74
N LYS A 125 17.97 -12.14 9.89
CA LYS A 125 18.28 -10.79 10.37
C LYS A 125 19.79 -10.54 10.43
N LYS A 126 20.56 -11.51 10.95
CA LYS A 126 22.01 -11.47 10.93
C LYS A 126 22.55 -11.35 9.51
N ARG A 127 22.06 -12.19 8.57
CA ARG A 127 22.51 -12.14 7.17
C ARG A 127 22.16 -10.82 6.50
N MET A 128 20.99 -10.25 6.80
CA MET A 128 20.62 -8.91 6.30
C MET A 128 21.60 -7.84 6.78
N TRP A 129 22.00 -7.86 8.05
CA TRP A 129 22.99 -6.92 8.59
C TRP A 129 24.39 -7.11 7.96
N GLU A 130 24.84 -8.35 7.73
CA GLU A 130 26.07 -8.62 6.99
C GLU A 130 26.07 -7.98 5.59
N LEU A 131 24.94 -8.07 4.87
CA LEU A 131 24.78 -7.44 3.56
C LEU A 131 24.76 -5.91 3.65
N ILE A 132 24.18 -5.35 4.69
CA ILE A 132 24.11 -3.90 4.93
C ILE A 132 25.48 -3.35 5.29
N ASP A 133 26.19 -3.99 6.21
CA ASP A 133 27.53 -3.58 6.66
C ASP A 133 28.57 -3.66 5.55
N ALA A 134 28.37 -4.56 4.58
CA ALA A 134 29.24 -4.67 3.40
C ALA A 134 29.03 -3.55 2.37
N ASP A 135 27.99 -2.71 2.53
CA ASP A 135 27.65 -1.55 1.66
C ASP A 135 27.68 -1.88 0.15
N LEU A 136 27.04 -2.97 -0.23
CA LEU A 136 27.05 -3.54 -1.58
C LEU A 136 26.17 -2.73 -2.54
N PRO A 137 26.60 -2.45 -3.78
CA PRO A 137 25.83 -1.69 -4.74
C PRO A 137 24.63 -2.49 -5.27
N PHE A 138 23.49 -1.83 -5.43
CA PHE A 138 22.37 -2.36 -6.21
C PHE A 138 22.58 -2.07 -7.70
N LEU A 139 22.88 -3.11 -8.48
CA LEU A 139 23.15 -2.98 -9.90
C LEU A 139 21.82 -2.95 -10.68
N HIS A 140 21.48 -1.80 -11.25
CA HIS A 140 20.33 -1.65 -12.13
C HIS A 140 20.68 -2.09 -13.55
N LYS A 141 19.94 -3.06 -14.10
CA LYS A 141 20.13 -3.58 -15.45
C LYS A 141 18.84 -3.46 -16.25
N SER A 142 18.95 -3.17 -17.54
CA SER A 142 17.84 -3.14 -18.47
C SER A 142 18.18 -4.03 -19.67
N VAL A 143 17.29 -5.00 -19.96
CA VAL A 143 17.46 -5.97 -21.03
C VAL A 143 16.15 -6.13 -21.80
N ARG A 144 16.16 -6.81 -22.95
CA ARG A 144 14.91 -7.14 -23.63
C ARG A 144 14.03 -7.99 -22.72
N THR A 145 12.73 -7.74 -22.74
CA THR A 145 11.79 -8.44 -21.85
C THR A 145 11.83 -9.96 -22.04
N VAL A 146 12.02 -10.43 -23.26
CA VAL A 146 12.16 -11.88 -23.53
C VAL A 146 13.37 -12.49 -22.84
N ASP A 147 14.49 -11.78 -22.82
CA ASP A 147 15.72 -12.25 -22.18
C ASP A 147 15.58 -12.21 -20.63
N ALA A 148 14.92 -11.14 -20.11
CA ALA A 148 14.59 -11.04 -18.69
C ALA A 148 13.68 -12.20 -18.24
N ALA A 149 12.66 -12.54 -19.03
CA ALA A 149 11.74 -13.63 -18.69
C ALA A 149 12.45 -15.00 -18.60
N VAL A 150 13.36 -15.27 -19.53
CA VAL A 150 14.22 -16.49 -19.47
C VAL A 150 15.04 -16.48 -18.19
N LEU A 151 15.73 -15.36 -17.89
CA LEU A 151 16.55 -15.22 -16.69
C LEU A 151 15.76 -15.41 -15.39
N PHE A 152 14.55 -14.87 -15.30
CA PHE A 152 13.70 -15.06 -14.12
C PHE A 152 13.22 -16.52 -13.98
N ARG A 153 12.89 -17.21 -15.10
CA ARG A 153 12.51 -18.63 -15.07
C ARG A 153 13.66 -19.54 -14.61
N GLU A 154 14.87 -19.30 -15.10
CA GLU A 154 16.07 -20.03 -14.68
C GLU A 154 16.34 -19.89 -13.17
N ARG A 155 15.88 -18.82 -12.56
CA ARG A 155 15.95 -18.54 -11.11
C ARG A 155 14.70 -18.99 -10.34
N GLY A 156 13.77 -19.70 -10.99
CA GLY A 156 12.53 -20.18 -10.36
C GLY A 156 11.46 -19.10 -10.13
N MET A 157 11.67 -17.85 -10.59
CA MET A 157 10.78 -16.71 -10.40
C MET A 157 9.71 -16.65 -11.51
N ASN A 158 8.90 -17.71 -11.63
CA ASN A 158 7.92 -17.87 -12.70
C ASN A 158 6.80 -16.82 -12.68
N ASP A 159 6.42 -16.35 -11.49
CA ASP A 159 5.45 -15.27 -11.26
C ASP A 159 5.93 -13.95 -11.89
N LYS A 160 7.20 -13.61 -11.69
CA LYS A 160 7.82 -12.41 -12.26
C LYS A 160 8.01 -12.52 -13.76
N ALA A 161 8.41 -13.69 -14.26
CA ALA A 161 8.51 -13.94 -15.69
C ALA A 161 7.15 -13.73 -16.39
N ARG A 162 6.05 -14.28 -15.83
CA ARG A 162 4.69 -14.06 -16.34
C ARG A 162 4.28 -12.60 -16.31
N LEU A 163 4.57 -11.92 -15.20
CA LEU A 163 4.24 -10.49 -15.03
C LEU A 163 4.88 -9.64 -16.13
N ILE A 164 6.18 -9.77 -16.36
CA ILE A 164 6.88 -8.93 -17.35
C ILE A 164 6.50 -9.28 -18.79
N GLU A 165 6.25 -10.54 -19.11
CA GLU A 165 5.80 -10.97 -20.44
C GLU A 165 4.43 -10.39 -20.80
N THR A 166 3.51 -10.37 -19.83
CA THR A 166 2.14 -9.87 -20.02
C THR A 166 2.04 -8.34 -19.87
N ALA A 167 3.11 -7.66 -19.47
CA ALA A 167 3.14 -6.19 -19.34
C ALA A 167 3.26 -5.46 -20.69
N GLY A 168 3.60 -6.16 -21.78
CA GLY A 168 3.68 -5.59 -23.13
C GLY A 168 4.86 -4.62 -23.35
N LEU A 169 5.84 -4.59 -22.46
CA LEU A 169 7.01 -3.71 -22.57
C LEU A 169 8.14 -4.42 -23.34
N PRO A 170 8.82 -3.75 -24.31
CA PRO A 170 9.92 -4.35 -25.07
C PRO A 170 11.18 -4.56 -24.23
N TYR A 171 11.39 -3.73 -23.20
CA TYR A 171 12.52 -3.81 -22.26
C TYR A 171 12.02 -3.88 -20.83
N THR A 172 12.71 -4.67 -20.02
CA THR A 172 12.47 -4.81 -18.58
C THR A 172 13.74 -4.47 -17.81
N SER A 173 13.58 -3.63 -16.78
CA SER A 173 14.65 -3.33 -15.84
C SER A 173 14.51 -4.16 -14.58
N TYR A 174 15.64 -4.63 -14.05
CA TYR A 174 15.73 -5.35 -12.80
C TYR A 174 16.96 -4.93 -11.99
N TYR A 175 17.00 -5.31 -10.73
CA TYR A 175 18.15 -5.07 -9.85
C TYR A 175 18.85 -6.38 -9.52
N GLU A 176 20.17 -6.29 -9.41
CA GLU A 176 21.02 -7.39 -8.98
C GLU A 176 21.81 -6.99 -7.73
N LEU A 177 21.87 -7.90 -6.74
CA LEU A 177 22.65 -7.81 -5.53
C LEU A 177 23.45 -9.11 -5.35
N GLU A 178 24.77 -9.08 -5.57
CA GLU A 178 25.64 -10.26 -5.52
C GLU A 178 25.05 -11.50 -6.25
N GLY A 179 24.69 -11.33 -7.51
CA GLY A 179 24.14 -12.39 -8.34
C GLY A 179 22.68 -12.76 -8.09
N TYR A 180 22.06 -12.27 -7.01
CA TYR A 180 20.62 -12.39 -6.78
C TYR A 180 19.86 -11.28 -7.52
N ILE A 181 18.88 -11.66 -8.34
CA ILE A 181 18.10 -10.70 -9.13
C ILE A 181 16.69 -10.51 -8.55
N ASN A 182 16.14 -9.32 -8.73
CA ASN A 182 14.75 -9.05 -8.39
C ASN A 182 14.18 -7.89 -9.22
N PHE A 183 12.86 -7.85 -9.36
CA PHE A 183 12.13 -6.82 -10.09
C PHE A 183 11.37 -5.91 -9.14
N PHE A 184 11.46 -4.58 -9.36
CA PHE A 184 10.76 -3.57 -8.56
C PHE A 184 10.19 -2.47 -9.45
N TYR A 185 8.99 -2.01 -9.14
CA TYR A 185 8.41 -0.79 -9.71
C TYR A 185 8.99 0.43 -8.97
N GLY A 186 10.09 0.97 -9.48
CA GLY A 186 10.77 2.15 -8.97
C GLY A 186 12.21 1.91 -8.54
N CYS A 187 12.90 2.98 -8.17
CA CYS A 187 14.32 2.92 -7.84
C CYS A 187 14.59 2.33 -6.44
N LEU A 188 15.79 1.77 -6.30
CA LEU A 188 16.42 1.42 -5.04
C LEU A 188 17.44 2.49 -4.62
N THR A 189 17.90 2.42 -3.38
CA THR A 189 19.05 3.20 -2.89
C THR A 189 20.32 2.83 -3.67
N PRO A 190 21.37 3.65 -3.66
CA PRO A 190 22.63 3.30 -4.35
C PRO A 190 23.27 1.99 -3.89
N SER A 191 23.20 1.70 -2.60
CA SER A 191 23.81 0.54 -1.97
C SER A 191 23.03 0.08 -0.74
N THR A 192 23.38 -1.09 -0.21
CA THR A 192 22.77 -1.69 0.98
C THR A 192 23.02 -0.89 2.24
N GLY A 193 24.16 -0.19 2.37
CA GLY A 193 24.54 0.65 3.49
C GLY A 193 23.67 1.93 3.67
N TYR A 194 22.67 2.14 2.81
CA TYR A 194 21.63 3.15 3.02
C TYR A 194 20.57 2.71 4.04
N ILE A 195 20.48 1.43 4.32
CA ILE A 195 19.55 0.88 5.31
C ILE A 195 20.19 1.02 6.69
N GLN A 196 19.53 1.75 7.60
CA GLN A 196 20.06 2.07 8.92
C GLN A 196 19.30 1.36 10.04
N LEU A 197 18.03 1.04 9.84
CA LEU A 197 17.19 0.44 10.86
C LEU A 197 16.08 -0.40 10.25
N PHE A 198 15.91 -1.61 10.73
CA PHE A 198 14.78 -2.49 10.48
C PHE A 198 14.70 -3.52 11.60
N ASP A 199 13.63 -4.27 11.65
CA ASP A 199 13.53 -5.45 12.50
C ASP A 199 12.68 -6.53 11.83
N LEU A 200 12.86 -7.79 12.23
CA LEU A 200 12.04 -8.92 11.86
C LEU A 200 11.50 -9.56 13.13
N GLU A 201 10.18 -9.75 13.18
CA GLU A 201 9.52 -10.39 14.30
C GLU A 201 8.56 -11.49 13.81
N PRO A 202 8.34 -12.55 14.58
CA PRO A 202 7.26 -13.50 14.31
C PRO A 202 5.92 -12.77 14.31
N TYR A 203 5.09 -13.01 13.31
CA TYR A 203 3.76 -12.44 13.25
C TYR A 203 2.80 -13.47 12.63
N MET A 204 1.83 -13.92 13.42
CA MET A 204 0.90 -14.99 13.02
C MET A 204 1.67 -16.24 12.52
N ASP A 205 1.42 -16.67 11.27
CA ASP A 205 2.08 -17.79 10.61
C ASP A 205 3.25 -17.39 9.70
N GLY A 206 3.73 -16.16 9.83
CA GLY A 206 4.83 -15.59 9.03
C GLY A 206 5.74 -14.66 9.81
N VAL A 207 6.25 -13.64 9.13
CA VAL A 207 7.23 -12.69 9.64
C VAL A 207 6.73 -11.26 9.38
N LEU A 208 6.82 -10.39 10.38
CA LEU A 208 6.62 -8.96 10.24
C LEU A 208 7.96 -8.28 9.94
N LEU A 209 8.09 -7.70 8.76
CA LEU A 209 9.17 -6.77 8.45
C LEU A 209 8.79 -5.40 9.00
N ARG A 210 9.48 -4.99 10.07
CA ARG A 210 9.30 -3.68 10.70
C ARG A 210 10.19 -2.65 10.03
N ILE A 211 9.63 -1.49 9.78
CA ILE A 211 10.33 -0.36 9.16
C ILE A 211 10.35 0.83 10.11
N PRO A 212 11.30 1.77 9.96
CA PRO A 212 11.35 2.98 10.75
C PRO A 212 10.09 3.86 10.59
N LYS A 213 9.86 4.75 11.54
CA LYS A 213 8.84 5.79 11.41
C LYS A 213 9.19 6.72 10.25
N GLN A 214 8.20 7.14 9.46
CA GLN A 214 8.44 8.09 8.38
C GLN A 214 9.00 9.42 8.87
N THR A 215 8.59 9.85 10.06
CA THR A 215 9.05 11.10 10.69
C THR A 215 10.42 11.00 11.31
N ASP A 216 10.89 9.77 11.63
CA ASP A 216 12.20 9.51 12.22
C ASP A 216 12.74 8.14 11.79
N PRO A 217 13.73 8.11 10.86
CA PRO A 217 14.34 6.87 10.38
C PRO A 217 15.19 6.13 11.42
N MET A 218 15.39 6.70 12.61
CA MET A 218 16.13 6.09 13.72
C MET A 218 15.22 5.44 14.76
N GLU A 219 13.91 5.45 14.56
CA GLU A 219 12.93 4.86 15.48
C GLU A 219 11.99 3.90 14.74
N LEU A 220 11.85 2.66 15.23
CA LEU A 220 10.93 1.67 14.65
C LEU A 220 9.47 2.00 14.94
N GLN A 221 8.60 1.66 14.01
CA GLN A 221 7.16 1.69 14.24
C GLN A 221 6.80 0.71 15.37
N PRO A 222 5.89 1.09 16.29
CA PRO A 222 5.37 0.18 17.29
C PRO A 222 4.58 -0.95 16.63
N VAL A 223 4.64 -2.15 17.22
CA VAL A 223 3.81 -3.28 16.75
C VAL A 223 2.38 -3.09 17.24
N ILE A 224 1.45 -3.07 16.31
CA ILE A 224 0.01 -2.94 16.58
C ILE A 224 -0.66 -4.25 16.16
N LYS A 225 -1.28 -4.94 17.11
CA LYS A 225 -2.06 -6.15 16.80
C LYS A 225 -3.32 -5.76 16.01
N GLN A 226 -3.48 -6.34 14.83
CA GLN A 226 -4.58 -6.08 13.90
C GLN A 226 -5.23 -7.41 13.45
N ASP A 227 -5.58 -8.25 14.42
CA ASP A 227 -6.02 -9.63 14.20
C ASP A 227 -7.20 -9.71 13.22
N LYS A 228 -8.23 -8.88 13.41
CA LYS A 228 -9.41 -8.87 12.52
C LYS A 228 -9.07 -8.45 11.08
N MET A 229 -8.17 -7.49 10.92
CA MET A 229 -7.73 -7.05 9.60
C MET A 229 -6.87 -8.13 8.93
N PHE A 230 -6.02 -8.79 9.69
CA PHE A 230 -5.22 -9.92 9.21
C PHE A 230 -6.09 -11.08 8.73
N GLU A 231 -7.09 -11.48 9.50
CA GLU A 231 -8.06 -12.51 9.12
C GLU A 231 -8.80 -12.14 7.81
N ALA A 232 -9.23 -10.89 7.66
CA ALA A 232 -9.88 -10.42 6.44
C ALA A 232 -8.95 -10.51 5.21
N TYR A 233 -7.67 -10.14 5.35
CA TYR A 233 -6.67 -10.30 4.28
C TYR A 233 -6.42 -11.77 3.94
N LYS A 234 -6.30 -12.63 4.95
CA LYS A 234 -6.09 -14.08 4.76
C LYS A 234 -7.26 -14.73 4.02
N GLU A 235 -8.49 -14.36 4.38
CA GLU A 235 -9.69 -14.81 3.68
C GLU A 235 -9.66 -14.35 2.21
N HIS A 236 -9.34 -13.08 1.95
CA HIS A 236 -9.26 -12.54 0.60
C HIS A 236 -8.20 -13.27 -0.26
N LEU A 237 -7.00 -13.49 0.27
CA LEU A 237 -5.94 -14.25 -0.42
C LEU A 237 -6.39 -15.69 -0.73
N THR A 238 -7.10 -16.35 0.19
CA THR A 238 -7.65 -17.69 -0.03
C THR A 238 -8.64 -17.70 -1.18
N LEU A 239 -9.51 -16.68 -1.27
CA LEU A 239 -10.44 -16.52 -2.38
C LEU A 239 -9.72 -16.32 -3.72
N GLN A 240 -8.72 -15.47 -3.77
CA GLN A 240 -7.91 -15.24 -4.98
C GLN A 240 -7.23 -16.53 -5.47
N ARG A 241 -6.62 -17.29 -4.55
CA ARG A 241 -6.00 -18.59 -4.86
C ARG A 241 -7.01 -19.60 -5.40
N THR A 242 -8.24 -19.62 -4.87
CA THR A 242 -9.30 -20.51 -5.32
C THR A 242 -9.67 -20.27 -6.80
N VAL A 243 -9.59 -19.02 -7.29
CA VAL A 243 -9.83 -18.70 -8.71
C VAL A 243 -8.57 -18.76 -9.56
N GLY A 244 -7.41 -19.11 -8.97
CA GLY A 244 -6.12 -19.24 -9.67
C GLY A 244 -5.51 -17.89 -10.05
N LEU A 245 -5.65 -16.88 -9.18
CA LEU A 245 -5.15 -15.53 -9.37
C LEU A 245 -4.22 -15.15 -8.21
N ASP A 246 -3.08 -15.81 -8.10
CA ASP A 246 -2.12 -15.56 -7.02
C ASP A 246 -1.39 -14.22 -7.15
N ASN A 247 -1.28 -13.70 -8.38
CA ASN A 247 -0.55 -12.47 -8.69
C ASN A 247 -1.09 -11.79 -9.96
N VAL A 248 -0.59 -10.58 -10.24
CA VAL A 248 -1.01 -9.78 -11.42
C VAL A 248 -0.66 -10.48 -12.75
N GLY A 249 0.46 -11.22 -12.81
CA GLY A 249 0.82 -11.99 -14.00
C GLY A 249 -0.20 -13.09 -14.33
N ASP A 250 -0.75 -13.76 -13.30
CA ASP A 250 -1.81 -14.74 -13.49
C ASP A 250 -3.12 -14.10 -13.98
N LEU A 251 -3.47 -12.92 -13.44
CA LEU A 251 -4.62 -12.15 -13.90
C LEU A 251 -4.47 -11.73 -15.36
N ASN A 252 -3.33 -11.17 -15.73
CA ASN A 252 -3.05 -10.76 -17.11
C ASN A 252 -3.17 -11.95 -18.07
N LEU A 253 -2.56 -13.08 -17.72
CA LEU A 253 -2.63 -14.31 -18.53
C LEU A 253 -4.06 -14.85 -18.64
N ALA A 254 -4.85 -14.74 -17.58
CA ALA A 254 -6.26 -15.14 -17.61
C ALA A 254 -7.10 -14.24 -18.53
N ILE A 255 -6.79 -12.92 -18.55
CA ILE A 255 -7.41 -11.96 -19.47
C ILE A 255 -7.04 -12.28 -20.92
N GLU A 256 -5.76 -12.52 -21.23
CA GLU A 256 -5.29 -12.92 -22.55
C GLU A 256 -5.97 -14.21 -23.06
N LYS A 257 -6.26 -15.15 -22.15
CA LYS A 257 -6.98 -16.39 -22.44
C LYS A 257 -8.51 -16.23 -22.53
N GLY A 258 -9.05 -15.03 -22.45
CA GLY A 258 -10.48 -14.74 -22.54
C GLY A 258 -11.30 -15.13 -21.30
N ARG A 259 -10.67 -15.37 -20.14
CA ARG A 259 -11.34 -15.81 -18.90
C ARG A 259 -11.90 -14.67 -18.04
N SER A 260 -11.84 -13.42 -18.51
CA SER A 260 -12.26 -12.24 -17.73
C SER A 260 -13.69 -12.36 -17.21
N GLN A 261 -14.63 -12.80 -18.09
CA GLN A 261 -16.04 -12.93 -17.72
C GLN A 261 -16.26 -13.96 -16.60
N ASP A 262 -15.60 -15.12 -16.69
CA ASP A 262 -15.71 -16.15 -15.67
C ASP A 262 -15.19 -15.68 -14.32
N ILE A 263 -14.04 -14.95 -14.32
CA ILE A 263 -13.44 -14.39 -13.11
C ILE A 263 -14.37 -13.37 -12.47
N ILE A 264 -14.99 -12.49 -13.25
CA ILE A 264 -15.96 -11.50 -12.75
C ILE A 264 -17.14 -12.20 -12.11
N LEU A 265 -17.78 -13.15 -12.82
CA LEU A 265 -18.94 -13.87 -12.32
C LEU A 265 -18.65 -14.63 -11.01
N VAL A 266 -17.51 -15.32 -10.94
CA VAL A 266 -17.10 -16.05 -9.72
C VAL A 266 -16.84 -15.06 -8.58
N SER A 267 -16.14 -13.95 -8.84
CA SER A 267 -15.84 -12.94 -7.81
C SER A 267 -17.11 -12.29 -7.26
N GLU A 268 -18.08 -11.98 -8.13
CA GLU A 268 -19.38 -11.43 -7.71
C GLU A 268 -20.19 -12.44 -6.89
N ALA A 269 -20.24 -13.70 -7.34
CA ALA A 269 -20.92 -14.76 -6.59
C ALA A 269 -20.31 -15.01 -5.20
N MET A 270 -18.98 -14.96 -5.10
CA MET A 270 -18.27 -15.08 -3.83
C MET A 270 -18.56 -13.90 -2.91
N GLN A 271 -18.57 -12.67 -3.44
CA GLN A 271 -18.92 -11.48 -2.66
C GLN A 271 -20.37 -11.55 -2.16
N GLU A 272 -21.33 -11.94 -3.02
CA GLU A 272 -22.73 -12.07 -2.62
C GLU A 272 -22.92 -13.12 -1.53
N LYS A 273 -22.23 -14.26 -1.63
CA LYS A 273 -22.22 -15.29 -0.59
C LYS A 273 -21.71 -14.77 0.76
N GLN A 274 -20.70 -13.87 0.75
CA GLN A 274 -20.21 -13.27 2.00
C GLN A 274 -21.21 -12.28 2.59
N VAL A 275 -21.87 -11.46 1.75
CA VAL A 275 -22.92 -10.53 2.21
C VAL A 275 -24.09 -11.29 2.81
N ALA A 276 -24.49 -12.42 2.20
CA ALA A 276 -25.54 -13.30 2.73
C ALA A 276 -25.17 -13.86 4.12
N LYS A 277 -23.94 -14.37 4.28
CA LYS A 277 -23.46 -14.85 5.60
C LYS A 277 -23.46 -13.76 6.68
N ILE A 278 -23.12 -12.53 6.30
CA ILE A 278 -23.18 -11.39 7.23
C ILE A 278 -24.64 -11.11 7.61
N ALA A 279 -25.56 -11.15 6.64
CA ALA A 279 -26.99 -10.95 6.90
C ALA A 279 -27.57 -12.03 7.82
N GLU A 280 -27.20 -13.30 7.61
CA GLU A 280 -27.60 -14.41 8.52
C GLU A 280 -27.11 -14.15 9.95
N LYS A 281 -25.83 -13.78 10.12
CA LYS A 281 -25.26 -13.44 11.42
C LYS A 281 -25.96 -12.25 12.10
N ILE A 282 -26.38 -11.24 11.33
CA ILE A 282 -27.14 -10.10 11.84
C ILE A 282 -28.56 -10.56 12.24
N ALA A 283 -29.20 -11.42 11.44
CA ALA A 283 -30.54 -11.95 11.74
C ALA A 283 -30.53 -12.78 13.03
N ASP A 284 -29.50 -13.56 13.28
CA ASP A 284 -29.35 -14.27 14.56
C ASP A 284 -29.12 -13.30 15.71
N GLY A 285 -28.23 -12.32 15.55
CA GLY A 285 -28.03 -11.27 16.55
C GLY A 285 -29.28 -10.43 16.83
N TYR A 286 -30.17 -10.26 15.86
CA TYR A 286 -31.47 -9.60 16.08
C TYR A 286 -32.34 -10.35 17.09
N LYS A 287 -32.32 -11.68 17.08
CA LYS A 287 -33.01 -12.51 18.08
C LYS A 287 -32.43 -12.30 19.49
N GLU A 288 -31.15 -11.97 19.57
CA GLU A 288 -30.43 -11.68 20.83
C GLU A 288 -30.53 -10.21 21.28
N GLY A 289 -31.24 -9.37 20.52
CA GLY A 289 -31.49 -7.96 20.89
C GLY A 289 -30.62 -6.93 20.13
N ILE A 290 -29.79 -7.32 19.18
CA ILE A 290 -29.05 -6.38 18.33
C ILE A 290 -30.03 -5.65 17.41
N ARG A 291 -29.97 -4.32 17.38
CA ARG A 291 -30.86 -3.46 16.59
C ARG A 291 -30.09 -2.50 15.68
N ILE A 292 -28.81 -2.28 15.91
CA ILE A 292 -27.97 -1.35 15.16
C ILE A 292 -26.81 -2.09 14.57
N VAL A 293 -26.54 -1.86 13.29
CA VAL A 293 -25.38 -2.36 12.57
C VAL A 293 -24.61 -1.16 12.03
N LEU A 294 -23.37 -0.99 12.44
CA LEU A 294 -22.50 0.09 12.01
C LEU A 294 -21.62 -0.37 10.84
N ILE A 295 -21.65 0.37 9.74
CA ILE A 295 -20.82 0.12 8.54
C ILE A 295 -19.84 1.28 8.41
N SER A 296 -18.55 0.99 8.55
CA SER A 296 -17.46 1.96 8.48
C SER A 296 -16.47 1.59 7.38
N GLY A 297 -15.81 2.59 6.81
CA GLY A 297 -14.77 2.40 5.79
C GLY A 297 -14.32 3.74 5.20
N PRO A 298 -13.17 3.78 4.51
CA PRO A 298 -12.65 5.00 3.91
C PRO A 298 -13.57 5.56 2.81
N SER A 299 -13.29 6.79 2.37
CA SER A 299 -14.00 7.38 1.24
C SER A 299 -13.86 6.49 -0.01
N SER A 300 -14.90 6.44 -0.83
CA SER A 300 -14.95 5.62 -2.07
C SER A 300 -14.74 4.10 -1.89
N SER A 301 -14.85 3.57 -0.67
CA SER A 301 -14.70 2.12 -0.38
C SER A 301 -15.94 1.28 -0.74
N GLY A 302 -17.00 1.88 -1.24
CA GLY A 302 -18.24 1.18 -1.60
C GLY A 302 -19.22 0.96 -0.44
N LYS A 303 -19.08 1.67 0.70
CA LYS A 303 -19.99 1.58 1.85
C LYS A 303 -21.47 1.60 1.47
N THR A 304 -21.88 2.58 0.64
CA THR A 304 -23.28 2.75 0.21
C THR A 304 -23.77 1.54 -0.60
N THR A 305 -22.95 1.03 -1.52
CA THR A 305 -23.28 -0.16 -2.31
C THR A 305 -23.41 -1.40 -1.44
N PHE A 306 -22.46 -1.58 -0.50
CA PHE A 306 -22.49 -2.68 0.46
C PHE A 306 -23.74 -2.58 1.36
N CYS A 307 -24.06 -1.40 1.89
CA CYS A 307 -25.25 -1.18 2.70
C CYS A 307 -26.53 -1.59 1.96
N LYS A 308 -26.68 -1.17 0.70
CA LYS A 308 -27.85 -1.54 -0.13
C LYS A 308 -27.95 -3.04 -0.37
N ARG A 309 -26.83 -3.70 -0.70
CA ARG A 309 -26.80 -5.18 -0.88
C ARG A 309 -27.13 -5.91 0.42
N LEU A 310 -26.59 -5.44 1.55
CA LEU A 310 -26.87 -6.00 2.87
C LEU A 310 -28.36 -5.83 3.24
N GLN A 311 -28.96 -4.69 2.96
CA GLN A 311 -30.41 -4.47 3.15
C GLN A 311 -31.25 -5.50 2.38
N VAL A 312 -30.89 -5.78 1.11
CA VAL A 312 -31.57 -6.83 0.31
C VAL A 312 -31.47 -8.19 1.01
N GLN A 313 -30.26 -8.58 1.43
CA GLN A 313 -30.04 -9.86 2.11
C GLN A 313 -30.73 -9.94 3.49
N LEU A 314 -30.81 -8.83 4.22
CA LEU A 314 -31.57 -8.79 5.46
C LEU A 314 -33.08 -8.93 5.23
N THR A 315 -33.60 -8.36 4.13
CA THR A 315 -35.01 -8.52 3.74
C THR A 315 -35.33 -9.98 3.39
N THR A 316 -34.39 -10.72 2.77
CA THR A 316 -34.57 -12.17 2.52
C THR A 316 -34.58 -12.98 3.82
N ASN A 317 -34.01 -12.45 4.91
CA ASN A 317 -34.09 -13.00 6.26
C ASN A 317 -35.30 -12.46 7.07
N LEU A 318 -36.32 -11.92 6.39
CA LEU A 318 -37.56 -11.39 6.97
C LEU A 318 -37.35 -10.20 7.94
N LEU A 319 -36.26 -9.45 7.77
CA LEU A 319 -36.01 -8.22 8.50
C LEU A 319 -36.30 -7.00 7.60
N HIS A 320 -36.67 -5.89 8.22
CA HIS A 320 -36.94 -4.61 7.53
C HIS A 320 -35.90 -3.57 7.95
N PRO A 321 -34.68 -3.58 7.36
CA PRO A 321 -33.61 -2.67 7.74
C PRO A 321 -33.87 -1.25 7.21
N VAL A 322 -33.61 -0.26 8.04
CA VAL A 322 -33.57 1.17 7.65
C VAL A 322 -32.11 1.58 7.49
N GLY A 323 -31.72 2.01 6.29
CA GLY A 323 -30.36 2.52 6.03
C GLY A 323 -30.28 4.01 6.29
N ILE A 324 -29.35 4.40 7.16
CA ILE A 324 -29.09 5.80 7.51
C ILE A 324 -27.67 6.14 7.11
N SER A 325 -27.47 7.21 6.35
CA SER A 325 -26.14 7.77 6.09
C SER A 325 -25.84 8.88 7.10
N LEU A 326 -24.67 8.78 7.76
CA LEU A 326 -24.22 9.87 8.63
C LEU A 326 -23.96 11.16 7.85
N ASP A 327 -23.62 11.03 6.56
CA ASP A 327 -23.41 12.18 5.68
C ASP A 327 -24.66 13.07 5.54
N ASP A 328 -25.86 12.50 5.73
CA ASP A 328 -27.11 13.24 5.70
C ASP A 328 -27.36 14.09 6.97
N TYR A 329 -26.56 13.87 8.01
CA TYR A 329 -26.64 14.59 9.29
C TYR A 329 -25.56 15.67 9.46
N PHE A 330 -24.82 16.03 8.40
CA PHE A 330 -23.92 17.19 8.49
C PHE A 330 -24.67 18.47 8.88
N LEU A 331 -23.99 19.31 9.65
CA LEU A 331 -24.41 20.71 9.85
C LEU A 331 -24.36 21.46 8.51
N ASN A 332 -25.09 22.58 8.39
CA ASN A 332 -24.90 23.43 7.22
C ASN A 332 -23.43 23.89 7.14
N ARG A 333 -22.94 24.12 5.92
CA ARG A 333 -21.52 24.43 5.69
C ARG A 333 -20.99 25.56 6.57
N GLU A 334 -21.80 26.61 6.75
CA GLU A 334 -21.48 27.79 7.57
C GLU A 334 -21.38 27.50 9.07
N ASP A 335 -22.04 26.43 9.55
CA ASP A 335 -22.05 25.98 10.95
C ASP A 335 -20.96 24.90 11.22
N THR A 336 -20.26 24.45 10.19
CA THR A 336 -19.21 23.42 10.31
C THR A 336 -18.02 23.97 11.09
N PRO A 337 -17.43 23.23 12.05
CA PRO A 337 -16.22 23.62 12.76
C PRO A 337 -15.08 23.92 11.80
N LYS A 338 -14.16 24.80 12.21
CA LYS A 338 -12.96 25.13 11.47
C LYS A 338 -11.73 24.50 12.10
N ASP A 339 -10.77 24.14 11.28
CA ASP A 339 -9.47 23.63 11.69
C ASP A 339 -8.52 24.74 12.18
N GLU A 340 -7.28 24.38 12.51
CA GLU A 340 -6.23 25.31 12.97
C GLU A 340 -5.84 26.36 11.91
N HIS A 341 -6.16 26.13 10.63
CA HIS A 341 -5.89 27.01 9.50
C HIS A 341 -7.09 27.90 9.13
N GLY A 342 -8.24 27.72 9.81
CA GLY A 342 -9.47 28.46 9.56
C GLY A 342 -10.33 27.90 8.41
N GLU A 343 -9.97 26.71 7.87
CA GLU A 343 -10.74 26.00 6.87
C GLU A 343 -11.81 25.12 7.53
N TYR A 344 -12.92 24.81 6.83
CA TYR A 344 -13.96 23.94 7.37
C TYR A 344 -13.48 22.50 7.54
N ASP A 345 -13.56 21.98 8.76
CA ASP A 345 -13.17 20.61 9.11
C ASP A 345 -14.36 19.65 9.00
N PHE A 346 -14.59 19.12 7.82
CA PHE A 346 -15.64 18.12 7.56
C PHE A 346 -15.32 16.72 8.10
N GLU A 347 -14.08 16.46 8.50
CA GLU A 347 -13.68 15.18 9.12
C GLU A 347 -13.90 15.18 10.64
N SER A 348 -14.20 16.34 11.22
CA SER A 348 -14.54 16.45 12.63
C SER A 348 -15.86 15.75 12.95
N LEU A 349 -15.89 15.03 14.09
CA LEU A 349 -17.14 14.48 14.63
C LEU A 349 -18.20 15.58 14.86
N TYR A 350 -17.77 16.79 15.18
CA TYR A 350 -18.64 17.94 15.44
C TYR A 350 -19.14 18.63 14.16
N ALA A 351 -18.73 18.18 12.99
CA ALA A 351 -19.37 18.56 11.73
C ALA A 351 -20.74 17.90 11.56
N LEU A 352 -21.04 16.87 12.37
CA LEU A 352 -22.33 16.20 12.40
C LEU A 352 -23.25 16.80 13.48
N ASP A 353 -24.54 16.89 13.19
CA ASP A 353 -25.57 17.21 14.15
C ASP A 353 -25.89 15.99 15.02
N LEU A 354 -25.00 15.72 15.96
CA LEU A 354 -25.11 14.56 16.87
C LEU A 354 -26.41 14.57 17.71
N PRO A 355 -26.87 15.71 18.25
CA PRO A 355 -28.12 15.76 18.97
C PRO A 355 -29.32 15.33 18.12
N TYR A 356 -29.38 15.81 16.87
CA TYR A 356 -30.46 15.48 15.93
C TYR A 356 -30.37 13.99 15.52
N PHE A 357 -29.21 13.51 15.15
CA PHE A 357 -28.99 12.08 14.85
C PHE A 357 -29.42 11.17 16.00
N ASN A 358 -28.98 11.47 17.23
CA ASN A 358 -29.35 10.68 18.42
C ASN A 358 -30.85 10.70 18.69
N LYS A 359 -31.53 11.82 18.44
CA LYS A 359 -33.01 11.94 18.57
C LYS A 359 -33.68 10.99 17.57
N ASP A 360 -33.28 11.03 16.31
CA ASP A 360 -33.86 10.21 15.26
C ASP A 360 -33.59 8.72 15.50
N LEU A 361 -32.39 8.40 15.91
CA LEU A 361 -32.05 7.01 16.26
C LEU A 361 -32.90 6.45 17.40
N LYS A 362 -33.16 7.26 18.45
CA LYS A 362 -34.05 6.85 19.55
C LYS A 362 -35.45 6.63 19.08
N LYS A 363 -36.01 7.51 18.24
CA LYS A 363 -37.35 7.37 17.66
C LYS A 363 -37.47 6.08 16.85
N LEU A 364 -36.53 5.81 15.96
CA LEU A 364 -36.50 4.57 15.17
C LEU A 364 -36.44 3.31 16.04
N LEU A 365 -35.65 3.34 17.10
CA LEU A 365 -35.55 2.21 18.04
C LEU A 365 -36.86 2.00 18.84
N SER A 366 -37.70 3.05 19.04
CA SER A 366 -39.03 2.97 19.64
C SER A 366 -40.14 2.65 18.64
N GLY A 367 -39.80 2.53 17.34
CA GLY A 367 -40.76 2.23 16.28
C GLY A 367 -41.52 3.47 15.77
N GLU A 368 -41.03 4.66 16.07
CA GLU A 368 -41.59 5.91 15.60
C GLU A 368 -41.03 6.27 14.21
N GLU A 369 -41.86 7.01 13.44
CA GLU A 369 -41.42 7.57 12.16
C GLU A 369 -40.52 8.78 12.37
N ILE A 370 -39.53 8.93 11.46
CA ILE A 370 -38.67 10.11 11.39
C ILE A 370 -38.72 10.74 10.01
N ASP A 371 -38.42 12.02 9.94
CA ASP A 371 -38.21 12.75 8.69
C ASP A 371 -36.73 12.72 8.35
N LEU A 372 -36.33 11.79 7.47
CA LEU A 372 -34.93 11.58 7.11
C LEU A 372 -34.35 12.81 6.42
N PRO A 373 -33.31 13.43 6.98
CA PRO A 373 -32.61 14.51 6.30
C PRO A 373 -31.88 13.99 5.07
N THR A 374 -31.53 14.89 4.18
CA THR A 374 -30.60 14.66 3.08
C THR A 374 -29.67 15.86 2.99
N PHE A 375 -28.37 15.63 2.97
CA PHE A 375 -27.39 16.69 2.82
C PHE A 375 -27.09 16.95 1.34
N ASN A 376 -27.26 18.19 0.90
CA ASN A 376 -26.89 18.60 -0.44
C ASN A 376 -25.46 19.15 -0.44
N PHE A 377 -24.51 18.37 -0.98
CA PHE A 377 -23.09 18.74 -1.02
C PHE A 377 -22.79 19.94 -1.94
N GLU A 378 -23.63 20.23 -2.92
CA GLU A 378 -23.45 21.39 -3.81
C GLU A 378 -23.78 22.68 -3.07
N THR A 379 -24.94 22.73 -2.41
CA THR A 379 -25.38 23.92 -1.66
C THR A 379 -24.80 23.99 -0.26
N GLY A 380 -24.31 22.85 0.28
CA GLY A 380 -23.84 22.75 1.66
C GLY A 380 -24.94 22.87 2.70
N GLN A 381 -26.17 22.47 2.37
CA GLN A 381 -27.32 22.59 3.24
C GLN A 381 -28.05 21.25 3.42
N ARG A 382 -28.61 21.06 4.60
CA ARG A 382 -29.51 19.95 4.90
C ARG A 382 -30.91 20.29 4.37
N VAL A 383 -31.54 19.35 3.71
CA VAL A 383 -32.88 19.43 3.18
C VAL A 383 -33.73 18.25 3.64
N PHE A 384 -35.04 18.44 3.78
CA PHE A 384 -35.97 17.38 4.15
C PHE A 384 -36.88 17.09 2.95
N LYS A 385 -36.96 15.81 2.56
CA LYS A 385 -37.74 15.36 1.38
C LYS A 385 -39.08 14.72 1.75
N GLY A 386 -39.43 14.76 3.03
CA GLY A 386 -40.58 14.08 3.58
C GLY A 386 -40.26 12.66 4.11
N LYS A 387 -41.30 12.03 4.74
CA LYS A 387 -41.21 10.74 5.40
C LYS A 387 -40.93 9.60 4.43
#